data_2bc69c9f67447fb7f9d70410d9203652
#
_entry.id   2bc69c9f67447fb7f9d70410d9203652
#
_cell.length_a   1.000
_cell.length_b   1.000
_cell.length_c   1.000
_cell.angle_alpha   90.00
_cell.angle_beta   90.00
_cell.angle_gamma   90.00
#
_symmetry.space_group_name_H-M   'P 1'
#
loop_
_entity.id
_entity.type
_entity.pdbx_description
1 polymer ?
#
loop_
_entity_poly.entity_id
_entity_poly.type
_entity_poly.pdbx_seq_one_letter_code
_entity_poly.pdbx_strand_id
1 'polypeptide(L)'
;MNEYSLTPVQEVDGLHIKRDDLYAPFGPGEVNGGKLRQCVMLVNSVKKDYKSLLTYCSIHSPQAPITAAVARANGMPCRIVYGGTTRESVAALPMPRLAMKYGASIVLAARSGRHSILQARAKELAAQENSFIVQYGINIIGYGDTLLTAVAAQTENLPDDIENLVMTCGSGITATGVMIGLHRYGKRVKRMHLVATAPDRRGFIHETLKKYGADREFEYHDLFHSPGFVYEKSAAATWGGIRLHPHYEAKTMQWFRGSGIAPESTLFWITGAEPRSPGQS
;
A
#
# COMPACT_ATOMS: atom_id res chain seq x y z
N MET A 1 -10.94 -10.33 -12.83
CA MET A 1 -10.94 -9.62 -11.54
C MET A 1 -11.56 -8.25 -11.77
N ASN A 2 -12.55 -7.85 -10.98
CA ASN A 2 -13.13 -6.51 -11.10
C ASN A 2 -12.39 -5.57 -10.14
N GLU A 3 -11.50 -4.78 -10.69
CA GLU A 3 -10.66 -3.82 -9.95
C GLU A 3 -11.48 -2.69 -9.32
N TYR A 4 -12.71 -2.50 -9.78
CA TYR A 4 -13.64 -1.48 -9.28
C TYR A 4 -14.59 -2.01 -8.21
N SER A 5 -14.52 -3.31 -7.84
CA SER A 5 -15.35 -3.85 -6.76
C SER A 5 -15.15 -3.08 -5.47
N LEU A 6 -16.25 -2.56 -4.92
CA LEU A 6 -16.24 -1.84 -3.67
C LEU A 6 -16.03 -2.80 -2.51
N THR A 7 -15.09 -2.49 -1.65
CA THR A 7 -14.93 -3.19 -0.37
C THR A 7 -15.89 -2.59 0.67
N PRO A 8 -16.36 -3.38 1.65
CA PRO A 8 -17.36 -2.89 2.59
C PRO A 8 -16.81 -1.86 3.60
N VAL A 9 -17.71 -1.04 4.11
CA VAL A 9 -17.55 -0.35 5.39
C VAL A 9 -18.27 -1.19 6.45
N GLN A 10 -17.58 -1.54 7.52
CA GLN A 10 -18.11 -2.34 8.63
C GLN A 10 -18.01 -1.52 9.91
N GLU A 11 -19.06 -1.58 10.74
CA GLU A 11 -18.98 -1.11 12.11
C GLU A 11 -18.55 -2.25 13.02
N VAL A 12 -17.50 -2.04 13.79
CA VAL A 12 -16.95 -3.03 14.72
C VAL A 12 -16.52 -2.32 16.00
N ASP A 13 -17.12 -2.69 17.13
CA ASP A 13 -16.85 -2.10 18.44
C ASP A 13 -16.91 -0.55 18.39
N GLY A 14 -17.95 0.01 17.76
CA GLY A 14 -18.18 1.44 17.61
C GLY A 14 -17.33 2.17 16.57
N LEU A 15 -16.34 1.51 15.94
CA LEU A 15 -15.49 2.09 14.92
C LEU A 15 -15.99 1.70 13.53
N HIS A 16 -16.21 2.68 12.63
CA HIS A 16 -16.41 2.37 11.22
C HIS A 16 -15.09 2.06 10.54
N ILE A 17 -15.02 0.93 9.85
CA ILE A 17 -13.79 0.44 9.21
C ILE A 17 -14.02 0.23 7.71
N LYS A 18 -13.29 0.95 6.88
CA LYS A 18 -13.19 0.64 5.45
C LYS A 18 -12.24 -0.53 5.27
N ARG A 19 -12.77 -1.66 4.80
CA ARG A 19 -12.09 -2.96 4.72
C ARG A 19 -11.47 -3.19 3.34
N ASP A 20 -10.52 -2.34 2.95
CA ASP A 20 -9.85 -2.49 1.64
C ASP A 20 -8.97 -3.75 1.59
N ASP A 21 -8.58 -4.29 2.76
CA ASP A 21 -7.93 -5.59 2.93
C ASP A 21 -8.76 -6.78 2.40
N LEU A 22 -10.08 -6.63 2.28
CA LEU A 22 -10.95 -7.67 1.73
C LEU A 22 -10.90 -7.76 0.19
N TYR A 23 -10.22 -6.85 -0.48
CA TYR A 23 -9.88 -7.04 -1.88
C TYR A 23 -8.78 -8.09 -2.01
N ALA A 24 -9.16 -9.36 -2.15
CA ALA A 24 -8.25 -10.51 -2.17
C ALA A 24 -8.58 -11.47 -3.34
N PRO A 25 -8.38 -11.03 -4.60
CA PRO A 25 -8.78 -11.80 -5.79
C PRO A 25 -8.02 -13.11 -5.98
N PHE A 26 -6.91 -13.31 -5.27
CA PHE A 26 -6.13 -14.55 -5.31
C PHE A 26 -6.51 -15.55 -4.20
N GLY A 27 -7.44 -15.18 -3.33
CA GLY A 27 -7.96 -16.01 -2.25
C GLY A 27 -7.61 -15.52 -0.86
N PRO A 28 -8.26 -16.10 0.16
CA PRO A 28 -8.02 -15.77 1.56
C PRO A 28 -6.57 -16.06 1.98
N GLY A 29 -5.94 -15.14 2.71
CA GLY A 29 -4.57 -15.29 3.17
C GLY A 29 -3.48 -15.00 2.13
N GLU A 30 -3.83 -14.83 0.86
CA GLU A 30 -2.91 -14.39 -0.19
C GLU A 30 -2.72 -12.86 -0.15
N VAL A 31 -1.95 -12.29 -1.11
CA VAL A 31 -1.82 -10.82 -1.21
C VAL A 31 -3.18 -10.16 -1.41
N ASN A 32 -3.36 -8.98 -0.84
CA ASN A 32 -4.65 -8.32 -0.74
C ASN A 32 -4.53 -6.79 -0.71
N GLY A 33 -5.67 -6.12 -0.70
CA GLY A 33 -5.80 -4.71 -0.41
C GLY A 33 -5.69 -3.76 -1.59
N GLY A 34 -5.78 -2.47 -1.27
CA GLY A 34 -5.79 -1.40 -2.26
C GLY A 34 -4.52 -1.35 -3.12
N LYS A 35 -3.36 -1.70 -2.57
CA LYS A 35 -2.11 -1.78 -3.35
C LYS A 35 -2.13 -2.92 -4.35
N LEU A 36 -2.78 -4.03 -4.05
CA LEU A 36 -2.98 -5.10 -5.02
C LEU A 36 -3.86 -4.63 -6.16
N ARG A 37 -4.96 -3.95 -5.86
CA ARG A 37 -5.85 -3.34 -6.87
C ARG A 37 -5.08 -2.39 -7.79
N GLN A 38 -4.29 -1.50 -7.22
CA GLN A 38 -3.42 -0.57 -7.97
C GLN A 38 -2.44 -1.33 -8.87
N CYS A 39 -1.80 -2.39 -8.37
CA CYS A 39 -0.84 -3.18 -9.14
C CYS A 39 -1.51 -3.91 -10.30
N VAL A 40 -2.67 -4.52 -10.08
CA VAL A 40 -3.45 -5.19 -11.13
C VAL A 40 -3.78 -4.23 -12.27
N MET A 41 -4.29 -3.04 -11.95
CA MET A 41 -4.62 -2.04 -12.96
C MET A 41 -3.40 -1.54 -13.70
N LEU A 42 -2.32 -1.23 -12.97
CA LEU A 42 -1.06 -0.77 -13.55
C LEU A 42 -0.51 -1.82 -14.53
N VAL A 43 -0.45 -3.07 -14.12
CA VAL A 43 0.08 -4.14 -14.98
C VAL A 43 -0.83 -4.38 -16.18
N ASN A 44 -2.14 -4.33 -16.01
CA ASN A 44 -3.09 -4.45 -17.13
C ASN A 44 -2.90 -3.35 -18.17
N SER A 45 -2.51 -2.14 -17.78
CA SER A 45 -2.28 -1.03 -18.71
C SER A 45 -0.97 -1.12 -19.50
N VAL A 46 0.03 -1.88 -18.99
CA VAL A 46 1.39 -1.90 -19.58
C VAL A 46 1.84 -3.28 -20.09
N LYS A 47 1.17 -4.36 -19.73
CA LYS A 47 1.62 -5.74 -20.00
C LYS A 47 1.80 -6.10 -21.47
N LYS A 48 1.22 -5.33 -22.40
CA LYS A 48 1.41 -5.54 -23.83
C LYS A 48 2.75 -5.05 -24.35
N ASP A 49 3.35 -4.09 -23.63
CA ASP A 49 4.56 -3.39 -24.06
C ASP A 49 5.83 -3.97 -23.40
N TYR A 50 5.67 -4.77 -22.35
CA TYR A 50 6.77 -5.30 -21.56
C TYR A 50 6.72 -6.82 -21.42
N LYS A 51 7.92 -7.43 -21.38
CA LYS A 51 8.05 -8.90 -21.27
C LYS A 51 8.05 -9.42 -19.85
N SER A 52 8.38 -8.57 -18.88
CA SER A 52 8.53 -8.94 -17.47
C SER A 52 8.25 -7.77 -16.55
N LEU A 53 8.04 -8.07 -15.27
CA LEU A 53 7.91 -7.06 -14.22
C LEU A 53 9.17 -7.04 -13.34
N LEU A 54 9.55 -5.86 -12.93
CA LEU A 54 10.61 -5.63 -11.97
C LEU A 54 10.12 -4.65 -10.90
N THR A 55 10.48 -4.88 -9.64
CA THR A 55 10.21 -3.92 -8.57
C THR A 55 11.37 -3.84 -7.59
N TYR A 56 11.38 -2.80 -6.78
CA TYR A 56 12.35 -2.60 -5.70
C TYR A 56 11.63 -2.04 -4.47
N CYS A 57 11.93 -2.55 -3.30
CA CYS A 57 11.25 -2.12 -2.07
C CYS A 57 12.01 -2.60 -0.80
N SER A 58 11.54 -2.15 0.36
CA SER A 58 11.98 -2.70 1.65
C SER A 58 11.63 -4.20 1.75
N ILE A 59 12.47 -4.95 2.47
CA ILE A 59 12.29 -6.38 2.75
C ILE A 59 10.98 -6.71 3.53
N HIS A 60 10.36 -5.71 4.18
CA HIS A 60 9.09 -5.85 4.89
C HIS A 60 7.89 -5.36 4.07
N SER A 61 8.13 -4.83 2.88
CA SER A 61 7.05 -4.26 2.07
C SER A 61 6.21 -5.34 1.38
N PRO A 62 4.88 -5.27 1.44
CA PRO A 62 4.00 -6.15 0.68
C PRO A 62 4.05 -5.90 -0.83
N GLN A 63 4.71 -4.83 -1.30
CA GLN A 63 4.86 -4.51 -2.73
C GLN A 63 5.49 -5.66 -3.51
N ALA A 64 6.50 -6.32 -2.94
CA ALA A 64 7.19 -7.42 -3.59
C ALA A 64 6.27 -8.62 -3.88
N PRO A 65 5.62 -9.25 -2.89
CA PRO A 65 4.71 -10.35 -3.18
C PRO A 65 3.48 -9.94 -3.98
N ILE A 66 3.01 -8.70 -3.85
CA ILE A 66 1.93 -8.15 -4.69
C ILE A 66 2.37 -8.14 -6.17
N THR A 67 3.53 -7.56 -6.47
CA THR A 67 4.05 -7.49 -7.85
C THR A 67 4.27 -8.90 -8.42
N ALA A 68 4.83 -9.81 -7.62
CA ALA A 68 5.06 -11.19 -8.03
C ALA A 68 3.75 -11.95 -8.32
N ALA A 69 2.74 -11.80 -7.47
CA ALA A 69 1.44 -12.44 -7.67
C ALA A 69 0.73 -11.94 -8.94
N VAL A 70 0.77 -10.62 -9.19
CA VAL A 70 0.20 -10.01 -10.39
C VAL A 70 0.97 -10.43 -11.64
N ALA A 71 2.31 -10.50 -11.58
CA ALA A 71 3.14 -11.01 -12.66
C ALA A 71 2.75 -12.47 -13.02
N ARG A 72 2.70 -13.35 -12.00
CA ARG A 72 2.27 -14.74 -12.16
C ARG A 72 0.90 -14.87 -12.83
N ALA A 73 -0.08 -14.08 -12.38
CA ALA A 73 -1.43 -14.09 -12.92
C ALA A 73 -1.49 -13.64 -14.39
N ASN A 74 -0.48 -12.90 -14.86
CA ASN A 74 -0.35 -12.48 -16.26
C ASN A 74 0.69 -13.28 -17.07
N GLY A 75 1.23 -14.38 -16.51
CA GLY A 75 2.25 -15.18 -17.17
C GLY A 75 3.59 -14.47 -17.40
N MET A 76 3.88 -13.41 -16.63
CA MET A 76 5.08 -12.59 -16.78
C MET A 76 6.15 -13.00 -15.74
N PRO A 77 7.43 -13.12 -16.13
CA PRO A 77 8.53 -13.22 -15.17
C PRO A 77 8.56 -12.00 -14.23
N CYS A 78 8.99 -12.20 -12.99
CA CYS A 78 9.12 -11.12 -12.01
C CYS A 78 10.49 -11.15 -11.34
N ARG A 79 11.12 -9.98 -11.21
CA ARG A 79 12.33 -9.77 -10.44
C ARG A 79 12.13 -8.72 -9.37
N ILE A 80 12.76 -8.95 -8.20
CA ILE A 80 12.66 -8.03 -7.07
C ILE A 80 14.06 -7.66 -6.61
N VAL A 81 14.32 -6.35 -6.61
CA VAL A 81 15.60 -5.80 -6.15
C VAL A 81 15.50 -5.45 -4.68
N TYR A 82 16.36 -6.06 -3.87
CA TYR A 82 16.47 -5.82 -2.44
C TYR A 82 17.86 -5.37 -2.05
N GLY A 83 17.96 -4.70 -0.91
CA GLY A 83 19.21 -4.60 -0.14
C GLY A 83 19.35 -5.82 0.77
N GLY A 84 20.58 -6.23 1.02
CA GLY A 84 20.89 -7.35 1.90
C GLY A 84 22.31 -7.85 1.76
N THR A 85 22.72 -8.71 2.68
CA THR A 85 24.08 -9.28 2.67
C THR A 85 24.19 -10.53 1.81
N THR A 86 23.22 -11.43 1.92
CA THR A 86 23.16 -12.64 1.11
C THR A 86 21.73 -12.88 0.62
N ARG A 87 21.63 -13.64 -0.48
CA ARG A 87 20.34 -14.01 -1.05
C ARG A 87 19.54 -14.90 -0.09
N GLU A 88 20.20 -15.80 0.59
CA GLU A 88 19.62 -16.74 1.55
C GLU A 88 18.99 -16.00 2.73
N SER A 89 19.71 -15.01 3.30
CA SER A 89 19.22 -14.23 4.42
C SER A 89 17.97 -13.40 4.06
N VAL A 90 17.93 -12.84 2.85
CA VAL A 90 16.76 -12.10 2.36
C VAL A 90 15.60 -13.05 2.04
N ALA A 91 15.87 -14.17 1.38
CA ALA A 91 14.86 -15.15 1.00
C ALA A 91 14.17 -15.83 2.21
N ALA A 92 14.82 -15.86 3.37
CA ALA A 92 14.25 -16.39 4.60
C ALA A 92 13.17 -15.49 5.23
N LEU A 93 13.15 -14.20 4.86
CA LEU A 93 12.18 -13.24 5.40
C LEU A 93 10.77 -13.43 4.82
N PRO A 94 9.69 -13.10 5.57
CA PRO A 94 8.32 -13.39 5.17
C PRO A 94 7.92 -12.85 3.79
N MET A 95 8.14 -11.56 3.52
CA MET A 95 7.71 -10.94 2.26
C MET A 95 8.53 -11.41 1.05
N PRO A 96 9.88 -11.46 1.08
CA PRO A 96 10.67 -12.08 0.01
C PRO A 96 10.31 -13.55 -0.23
N ARG A 97 10.14 -14.35 0.82
CA ARG A 97 9.73 -15.76 0.70
C ARG A 97 8.37 -15.90 0.02
N LEU A 98 7.40 -15.06 0.39
CA LEU A 98 6.09 -15.05 -0.25
C LEU A 98 6.18 -14.64 -1.73
N ALA A 99 7.02 -13.66 -2.06
CA ALA A 99 7.24 -13.26 -3.45
C ALA A 99 7.86 -14.41 -4.29
N MET A 100 8.79 -15.16 -3.71
CA MET A 100 9.36 -16.36 -4.36
C MET A 100 8.33 -17.47 -4.55
N LYS A 101 7.39 -17.65 -3.61
CA LYS A 101 6.24 -18.56 -3.78
C LYS A 101 5.42 -18.22 -5.03
N TYR A 102 5.32 -16.93 -5.40
CA TYR A 102 4.69 -16.48 -6.64
C TYR A 102 5.61 -16.55 -7.88
N GLY A 103 6.81 -17.10 -7.74
CA GLY A 103 7.74 -17.30 -8.85
C GLY A 103 8.71 -16.15 -9.10
N ALA A 104 8.78 -15.17 -8.20
CA ALA A 104 9.75 -14.09 -8.36
C ALA A 104 11.18 -14.51 -8.06
N SER A 105 12.14 -13.94 -8.77
CA SER A 105 13.56 -14.05 -8.48
C SER A 105 14.08 -12.83 -7.71
N ILE A 106 14.98 -13.07 -6.75
CA ILE A 106 15.60 -12.01 -5.93
C ILE A 106 16.91 -11.57 -6.56
N VAL A 107 17.11 -10.26 -6.66
CA VAL A 107 18.37 -9.61 -7.03
C VAL A 107 18.81 -8.72 -5.87
N LEU A 108 20.06 -8.85 -5.45
CA LEU A 108 20.65 -7.96 -4.45
C LEU A 108 21.35 -6.79 -5.16
N ALA A 109 21.04 -5.56 -4.76
CA ALA A 109 21.69 -4.36 -5.26
C ALA A 109 22.98 -4.04 -4.46
N ALA A 110 22.87 -4.04 -3.13
CA ALA A 110 23.94 -3.74 -2.19
C ALA A 110 23.53 -4.18 -0.78
N ARG A 111 24.44 -4.06 0.21
CA ARG A 111 24.09 -4.26 1.64
C ARG A 111 23.03 -3.25 2.11
N SER A 112 23.07 -2.03 1.59
CA SER A 112 22.15 -0.97 1.95
C SER A 112 20.81 -1.12 1.23
N GLY A 113 19.70 -1.00 1.99
CA GLY A 113 18.33 -0.91 1.46
C GLY A 113 17.92 0.50 1.03
N ARG A 114 18.86 1.43 0.80
CA ARG A 114 18.54 2.80 0.39
C ARG A 114 17.81 2.80 -0.96
N HIS A 115 16.66 3.45 -1.01
CA HIS A 115 15.79 3.46 -2.20
C HIS A 115 16.48 3.93 -3.47
N SER A 116 17.36 4.93 -3.41
CA SER A 116 18.10 5.43 -4.57
C SER A 116 19.00 4.36 -5.19
N ILE A 117 19.66 3.55 -4.36
CA ILE A 117 20.53 2.45 -4.82
C ILE A 117 19.69 1.34 -5.45
N LEU A 118 18.59 0.96 -4.78
CA LEU A 118 17.67 -0.07 -5.30
C LEU A 118 17.06 0.37 -6.64
N GLN A 119 16.65 1.64 -6.74
CA GLN A 119 16.09 2.21 -7.96
C GLN A 119 17.10 2.25 -9.10
N ALA A 120 18.34 2.64 -8.83
CA ALA A 120 19.40 2.66 -9.86
C ALA A 120 19.63 1.26 -10.43
N ARG A 121 19.74 0.25 -9.55
CA ARG A 121 19.89 -1.15 -9.97
C ARG A 121 18.67 -1.67 -10.74
N ALA A 122 17.47 -1.28 -10.31
CA ALA A 122 16.25 -1.64 -11.01
C ALA A 122 16.19 -1.06 -12.44
N LYS A 123 16.58 0.20 -12.61
CA LYS A 123 16.65 0.86 -13.94
C LYS A 123 17.64 0.17 -14.87
N GLU A 124 18.82 -0.18 -14.37
CA GLU A 124 19.84 -0.89 -15.12
C GLU A 124 19.32 -2.25 -15.66
N LEU A 125 18.72 -3.06 -14.78
CA LEU A 125 18.16 -4.35 -15.16
C LEU A 125 16.99 -4.22 -16.14
N ALA A 126 16.11 -3.25 -15.91
CA ALA A 126 14.93 -3.04 -16.76
C ALA A 126 15.32 -2.68 -18.21
N ALA A 127 16.37 -1.87 -18.37
CA ALA A 127 16.88 -1.50 -19.69
C ALA A 127 17.44 -2.70 -20.45
N GLN A 128 18.05 -3.68 -19.75
CA GLN A 128 18.62 -4.89 -20.36
C GLN A 128 17.54 -5.90 -20.79
N GLU A 129 16.39 -5.94 -20.13
CA GLU A 129 15.43 -7.05 -20.20
C GLU A 129 14.06 -6.67 -20.75
N ASN A 130 13.85 -5.42 -21.13
CA ASN A 130 12.52 -4.88 -21.45
C ASN A 130 11.50 -5.14 -20.33
N SER A 131 11.90 -4.85 -19.08
CA SER A 131 11.04 -5.02 -17.90
C SER A 131 10.32 -3.72 -17.55
N PHE A 132 9.05 -3.83 -17.18
CA PHE A 132 8.33 -2.72 -16.56
C PHE A 132 8.69 -2.61 -15.09
N ILE A 133 9.09 -1.41 -14.65
CA ILE A 133 9.40 -1.15 -13.24
C ILE A 133 8.14 -0.71 -12.49
N VAL A 134 7.63 -1.57 -11.62
CA VAL A 134 6.63 -1.18 -10.63
C VAL A 134 7.34 -0.34 -9.57
N GLN A 135 7.09 0.96 -9.62
CA GLN A 135 7.76 1.97 -8.79
C GLN A 135 7.40 1.85 -7.30
N TYR A 136 8.22 2.47 -6.45
CA TYR A 136 8.00 2.49 -5.00
C TYR A 136 6.56 2.91 -4.62
N GLY A 137 5.96 2.14 -3.71
CA GLY A 137 4.57 2.34 -3.28
C GLY A 137 3.54 1.90 -4.30
N ILE A 138 3.95 1.20 -5.38
CA ILE A 138 3.12 0.89 -6.57
C ILE A 138 2.61 2.21 -7.14
N ASN A 139 3.54 3.12 -7.45
CA ASN A 139 3.19 4.45 -7.93
C ASN A 139 2.48 4.37 -9.29
N ILE A 140 1.24 4.80 -9.29
CA ILE A 140 0.34 4.83 -10.45
C ILE A 140 0.22 6.21 -11.08
N ILE A 141 0.81 7.22 -10.45
CA ILE A 141 0.74 8.61 -10.94
C ILE A 141 1.61 8.73 -12.19
N GLY A 142 1.03 9.25 -13.25
CA GLY A 142 1.67 9.34 -14.56
C GLY A 142 1.29 8.22 -15.53
N TYR A 143 0.59 7.19 -15.08
CA TYR A 143 0.08 6.09 -15.94
C TYR A 143 -1.40 6.25 -16.30
N GLY A 144 -1.93 7.45 -16.14
CA GLY A 144 -3.29 7.83 -16.49
C GLY A 144 -4.24 7.98 -15.31
N ASP A 145 -5.28 8.76 -15.52
CA ASP A 145 -6.29 9.08 -14.49
C ASP A 145 -7.09 7.84 -14.04
N THR A 146 -7.18 6.83 -14.91
CA THR A 146 -7.86 5.57 -14.65
C THR A 146 -7.31 4.84 -13.42
N LEU A 147 -6.01 4.92 -13.17
CA LEU A 147 -5.37 4.20 -12.06
C LEU A 147 -5.68 4.83 -10.71
N LEU A 148 -5.71 6.15 -10.62
CA LEU A 148 -6.20 6.84 -9.42
C LEU A 148 -7.70 6.62 -9.22
N THR A 149 -8.45 6.41 -10.30
CA THR A 149 -9.89 6.18 -10.25
C THR A 149 -10.26 4.93 -9.44
N ALA A 150 -9.48 3.85 -9.48
CA ALA A 150 -9.79 2.66 -8.70
C ALA A 150 -9.69 2.87 -7.19
N VAL A 151 -8.70 3.65 -6.74
CA VAL A 151 -8.61 4.02 -5.33
C VAL A 151 -9.72 5.00 -4.97
N ALA A 152 -9.95 6.00 -5.81
CA ALA A 152 -11.01 6.99 -5.65
C ALA A 152 -12.39 6.33 -5.59
N ALA A 153 -12.68 5.35 -6.44
CA ALA A 153 -13.95 4.63 -6.45
C ALA A 153 -14.28 3.99 -5.10
N GLN A 154 -13.27 3.61 -4.31
CA GLN A 154 -13.48 3.02 -2.99
C GLN A 154 -14.12 3.99 -1.97
N THR A 155 -14.20 5.26 -2.29
CA THR A 155 -14.88 6.26 -1.44
C THR A 155 -16.38 6.39 -1.73
N GLU A 156 -16.87 5.80 -2.82
CA GLU A 156 -18.27 5.90 -3.24
C GLU A 156 -19.24 5.39 -2.18
N ASN A 157 -18.93 4.25 -1.54
CA ASN A 157 -19.77 3.65 -0.50
C ASN A 157 -19.43 4.10 0.93
N LEU A 158 -18.69 5.18 1.10
CA LEU A 158 -18.51 5.80 2.40
C LEU A 158 -19.74 6.60 2.81
N PRO A 159 -19.97 6.83 4.12
CA PRO A 159 -20.95 7.81 4.57
C PRO A 159 -20.73 9.19 3.92
N ASP A 160 -21.80 9.97 3.76
CA ASP A 160 -21.70 11.30 3.16
C ASP A 160 -21.00 12.30 4.08
N ASP A 161 -21.17 12.13 5.39
CA ASP A 161 -20.57 12.94 6.44
C ASP A 161 -19.70 12.07 7.35
N ILE A 162 -18.43 12.43 7.49
CA ILE A 162 -17.45 11.73 8.31
C ILE A 162 -16.77 12.77 9.21
N GLU A 163 -16.87 12.61 10.52
CA GLU A 163 -16.22 13.50 11.46
C GLU A 163 -14.69 13.34 11.40
N ASN A 164 -14.19 12.12 11.54
CA ASN A 164 -12.76 11.80 11.48
C ASN A 164 -12.51 10.66 10.49
N LEU A 165 -11.59 10.85 9.56
CA LEU A 165 -11.08 9.76 8.73
C LEU A 165 -9.60 9.53 9.09
N VAL A 166 -9.27 8.34 9.56
CA VAL A 166 -7.91 7.95 9.97
C VAL A 166 -7.35 6.92 9.01
N MET A 167 -6.17 7.16 8.48
CA MET A 167 -5.48 6.18 7.65
C MET A 167 -3.96 6.25 7.75
N THR A 168 -3.33 5.12 7.48
CA THR A 168 -1.86 5.03 7.41
C THR A 168 -1.34 5.71 6.15
N CYS A 169 -0.32 6.55 6.30
CA CYS A 169 0.38 7.18 5.21
C CYS A 169 1.81 6.65 5.08
N GLY A 170 2.05 5.82 4.05
CA GLY A 170 3.38 5.38 3.66
C GLY A 170 3.90 6.19 2.48
N SER A 171 3.64 5.76 1.25
CA SER A 171 4.03 6.47 0.02
C SER A 171 3.18 7.71 -0.30
N GLY A 172 2.06 7.91 0.38
CA GLY A 172 1.10 8.97 0.10
C GLY A 172 0.10 8.66 -1.02
N ILE A 173 0.36 7.66 -1.87
CA ILE A 173 -0.46 7.41 -3.07
C ILE A 173 -1.90 7.02 -2.74
N THR A 174 -2.10 6.11 -1.79
CA THR A 174 -3.45 5.70 -1.37
C THR A 174 -4.19 6.88 -0.74
N ALA A 175 -3.55 7.63 0.15
CA ALA A 175 -4.13 8.81 0.78
C ALA A 175 -4.58 9.85 -0.26
N THR A 176 -3.73 10.13 -1.24
CA THR A 176 -4.05 11.04 -2.36
C THR A 176 -5.25 10.54 -3.16
N GLY A 177 -5.26 9.24 -3.53
CA GLY A 177 -6.38 8.64 -4.26
C GLY A 177 -7.71 8.70 -3.48
N VAL A 178 -7.67 8.46 -2.16
CA VAL A 178 -8.84 8.59 -1.28
C VAL A 178 -9.35 10.03 -1.27
N MET A 179 -8.47 11.03 -1.09
CA MET A 179 -8.86 12.43 -1.07
C MET A 179 -9.46 12.90 -2.41
N ILE A 180 -8.89 12.46 -3.54
CA ILE A 180 -9.48 12.68 -4.87
C ILE A 180 -10.88 12.05 -4.95
N GLY A 181 -11.06 10.86 -4.42
CA GLY A 181 -12.34 10.19 -4.38
C GLY A 181 -13.38 10.89 -3.52
N LEU A 182 -13.00 11.34 -2.32
CA LEU A 182 -13.86 12.14 -1.45
C LEU A 182 -14.37 13.39 -2.15
N HIS A 183 -13.50 14.10 -2.88
CA HIS A 183 -13.87 15.25 -3.71
C HIS A 183 -14.84 14.84 -4.83
N ARG A 184 -14.52 13.81 -5.59
CA ARG A 184 -15.31 13.33 -6.74
C ARG A 184 -16.71 12.87 -6.38
N TYR A 185 -16.86 12.19 -5.24
CA TYR A 185 -18.14 11.65 -4.77
C TYR A 185 -18.85 12.56 -3.76
N GLY A 186 -18.36 13.80 -3.58
CA GLY A 186 -18.98 14.80 -2.70
C GLY A 186 -19.00 14.41 -1.22
N LYS A 187 -18.08 13.53 -0.76
CA LYS A 187 -18.03 13.09 0.64
C LYS A 187 -17.38 14.16 1.51
N ARG A 188 -18.06 14.54 2.59
CA ARG A 188 -17.59 15.54 3.54
C ARG A 188 -16.83 14.85 4.69
N VAL A 189 -15.57 15.14 4.81
CA VAL A 189 -14.72 14.71 5.93
C VAL A 189 -14.25 15.94 6.68
N LYS A 190 -14.63 16.06 7.96
CA LYS A 190 -14.29 17.24 8.75
C LYS A 190 -12.80 17.27 9.13
N ARG A 191 -12.26 16.12 9.56
CA ARG A 191 -10.84 15.97 9.88
C ARG A 191 -10.28 14.73 9.22
N MET A 192 -9.24 14.92 8.40
CA MET A 192 -8.50 13.86 7.73
C MET A 192 -7.17 13.65 8.43
N HIS A 193 -6.97 12.52 9.09
CA HIS A 193 -5.76 12.19 9.84
C HIS A 193 -4.88 11.22 9.03
N LEU A 194 -3.74 11.69 8.57
CA LEU A 194 -2.73 10.88 7.90
C LEU A 194 -1.62 10.53 8.90
N VAL A 195 -1.53 9.27 9.28
CA VAL A 195 -0.54 8.78 10.25
C VAL A 195 0.66 8.22 9.49
N ALA A 196 1.75 8.99 9.47
CA ALA A 196 2.91 8.70 8.64
C ALA A 196 3.85 7.68 9.29
N THR A 197 4.06 6.57 8.59
CA THR A 197 5.02 5.51 8.96
C THR A 197 6.23 5.46 8.02
N ALA A 198 6.41 6.48 7.17
CA ALA A 198 7.46 6.63 6.19
C ALA A 198 7.88 8.11 6.12
N PRO A 199 8.98 8.46 5.41
CA PRO A 199 9.41 9.85 5.26
C PRO A 199 8.29 10.76 4.75
N ASP A 200 8.39 12.05 5.10
CA ASP A 200 7.39 13.09 4.80
C ASP A 200 6.91 13.06 3.34
N ARG A 201 5.59 13.08 3.16
CA ARG A 201 4.90 13.05 1.87
C ARG A 201 3.95 14.23 1.65
N ARG A 202 3.91 15.21 2.55
CA ARG A 202 3.00 16.36 2.45
C ARG A 202 3.13 17.10 1.13
N GLY A 203 4.35 17.44 0.73
CA GLY A 203 4.59 18.11 -0.57
C GLY A 203 4.04 17.32 -1.75
N PHE A 204 4.36 16.01 -1.83
CA PHE A 204 3.85 15.12 -2.86
C PHE A 204 2.32 15.06 -2.88
N ILE A 205 1.68 14.97 -1.71
CA ILE A 205 0.22 14.89 -1.59
C ILE A 205 -0.42 16.19 -2.08
N HIS A 206 0.02 17.36 -1.58
CA HIS A 206 -0.50 18.66 -1.98
C HIS A 206 -0.35 18.92 -3.49
N GLU A 207 0.84 18.69 -4.04
CA GLU A 207 1.09 18.85 -5.48
C GLU A 207 0.15 17.98 -6.32
N THR A 208 -0.05 16.73 -5.89
CA THR A 208 -0.93 15.82 -6.62
C THR A 208 -2.39 16.23 -6.48
N LEU A 209 -2.88 16.57 -5.29
CA LEU A 209 -4.25 17.02 -5.08
C LEU A 209 -4.56 18.27 -5.90
N LYS A 210 -3.65 19.24 -5.92
CA LYS A 210 -3.77 20.45 -6.74
C LYS A 210 -3.91 20.12 -8.23
N LYS A 211 -3.12 19.20 -8.73
CA LYS A 211 -3.20 18.74 -10.14
C LYS A 211 -4.58 18.19 -10.49
N TYR A 212 -5.26 17.54 -9.55
CA TYR A 212 -6.58 16.93 -9.75
C TYR A 212 -7.74 17.80 -9.28
N GLY A 213 -7.50 19.06 -8.88
CA GLY A 213 -8.52 19.98 -8.39
C GLY A 213 -9.22 19.50 -7.11
N ALA A 214 -8.57 18.65 -6.33
CA ALA A 214 -9.09 18.03 -5.11
C ALA A 214 -8.36 18.52 -3.86
N ASP A 215 -7.87 19.76 -3.90
CA ASP A 215 -7.10 20.34 -2.80
C ASP A 215 -7.94 20.40 -1.52
N ARG A 216 -7.36 19.94 -0.42
CA ARG A 216 -7.98 19.92 0.90
C ARG A 216 -6.96 19.83 2.01
N GLU A 217 -7.34 20.33 3.19
CA GLU A 217 -6.55 20.24 4.39
C GLU A 217 -6.57 18.81 4.98
N PHE A 218 -5.47 18.45 5.64
CA PHE A 218 -5.33 17.21 6.40
C PHE A 218 -4.34 17.39 7.55
N GLU A 219 -4.55 16.65 8.61
CA GLU A 219 -3.63 16.57 9.74
C GLU A 219 -2.60 15.47 9.48
N TYR A 220 -1.32 15.82 9.57
CA TYR A 220 -0.23 14.89 9.30
C TYR A 220 0.52 14.54 10.59
N HIS A 221 0.36 13.31 11.04
CA HIS A 221 0.94 12.80 12.28
C HIS A 221 2.21 12.01 11.96
N ASP A 222 3.35 12.66 12.12
CA ASP A 222 4.65 12.11 11.73
C ASP A 222 5.19 11.15 12.80
N LEU A 223 4.81 9.87 12.70
CA LEU A 223 5.39 8.84 13.56
C LEU A 223 6.82 8.50 13.14
N PHE A 224 7.14 8.60 11.84
CA PHE A 224 8.44 8.19 11.31
C PHE A 224 9.61 8.91 11.98
N HIS A 225 9.45 10.20 12.30
CA HIS A 225 10.46 11.00 13.02
C HIS A 225 10.19 11.10 14.53
N SER A 226 9.19 10.38 15.05
CA SER A 226 8.90 10.37 16.48
C SER A 226 9.97 9.62 17.27
N PRO A 227 10.33 10.08 18.50
CA PRO A 227 11.27 9.36 19.35
C PRO A 227 10.86 7.90 19.57
N GLY A 228 11.79 6.97 19.37
CA GLY A 228 11.56 5.54 19.55
C GLY A 228 10.81 4.83 18.42
N PHE A 229 10.42 5.52 17.36
CA PHE A 229 9.87 4.86 16.18
C PHE A 229 10.97 4.10 15.42
N VAL A 230 10.70 2.84 15.12
CA VAL A 230 11.58 1.99 14.29
C VAL A 230 10.70 1.36 13.22
N TYR A 231 11.00 1.66 11.94
CA TYR A 231 10.20 1.16 10.82
C TYR A 231 10.17 -0.38 10.78
N GLU A 232 11.32 -1.03 11.00
CA GLU A 232 11.51 -2.47 10.94
C GLU A 232 10.84 -3.21 12.12
N LYS A 233 10.60 -2.53 13.24
CA LYS A 233 9.94 -3.12 14.40
C LYS A 233 8.45 -3.33 14.10
N SER A 234 8.00 -4.56 14.18
CA SER A 234 6.59 -4.90 14.07
C SER A 234 5.80 -4.41 15.29
N ALA A 235 4.56 -4.02 15.07
CA ALA A 235 3.57 -3.75 16.12
C ALA A 235 2.46 -4.80 16.03
N ALA A 236 1.87 -5.16 17.17
CA ALA A 236 0.68 -5.98 17.19
C ALA A 236 -0.53 -5.11 17.56
N ALA A 237 -1.55 -5.15 16.75
CA ALA A 237 -2.84 -4.54 17.06
C ALA A 237 -3.96 -5.28 16.34
N THR A 238 -5.10 -5.36 17.04
CA THR A 238 -6.37 -5.84 16.51
C THR A 238 -7.47 -4.84 16.87
N TRP A 239 -8.56 -4.85 16.13
CA TRP A 239 -9.80 -4.17 16.49
C TRP A 239 -10.96 -5.11 16.19
N GLY A 240 -11.81 -5.41 17.18
CA GLY A 240 -12.93 -6.34 17.02
C GLY A 240 -12.56 -7.66 16.35
N GLY A 241 -11.39 -8.23 16.68
CA GLY A 241 -10.89 -9.45 16.05
C GLY A 241 -10.20 -9.24 14.68
N ILE A 242 -10.25 -8.04 14.08
CA ILE A 242 -9.57 -7.74 12.83
C ILE A 242 -8.08 -7.52 13.11
N ARG A 243 -7.23 -8.41 12.58
CA ARG A 243 -5.77 -8.28 12.68
C ARG A 243 -5.24 -7.24 11.67
N LEU A 244 -4.47 -6.29 12.17
CA LEU A 244 -3.90 -5.19 11.39
C LEU A 244 -2.48 -5.50 10.92
N HIS A 245 -2.07 -4.91 9.78
CA HIS A 245 -0.72 -5.10 9.24
C HIS A 245 0.34 -4.56 10.22
N PRO A 246 1.34 -5.38 10.65
CA PRO A 246 2.22 -5.06 11.77
C PRO A 246 3.13 -3.84 11.55
N HIS A 247 3.48 -3.54 10.30
CA HIS A 247 4.38 -2.42 9.98
C HIS A 247 3.65 -1.12 9.63
N TYR A 248 2.31 -1.18 9.42
CA TYR A 248 1.51 -0.05 8.95
C TYR A 248 0.30 0.21 9.84
N GLU A 249 -0.83 -0.42 9.57
CA GLU A 249 -2.10 -0.15 10.24
C GLU A 249 -2.06 -0.43 11.76
N ALA A 250 -1.26 -1.41 12.21
CA ALA A 250 -1.11 -1.66 13.65
C ALA A 250 -0.44 -0.47 14.38
N LYS A 251 0.53 0.20 13.76
CA LYS A 251 1.16 1.40 14.31
C LYS A 251 0.18 2.59 14.31
N THR A 252 -0.59 2.74 13.24
CA THR A 252 -1.65 3.73 13.15
C THR A 252 -2.72 3.51 14.22
N MET A 253 -3.11 2.27 14.47
CA MET A 253 -4.08 1.94 15.51
C MET A 253 -3.54 2.21 16.92
N GLN A 254 -2.25 1.97 17.18
CA GLN A 254 -1.63 2.35 18.45
C GLN A 254 -1.66 3.87 18.66
N TRP A 255 -1.34 4.64 17.61
CA TRP A 255 -1.49 6.10 17.63
C TRP A 255 -2.95 6.51 17.88
N PHE A 256 -3.90 5.92 17.14
CA PHE A 256 -5.33 6.22 17.26
C PHE A 256 -5.84 6.01 18.69
N ARG A 257 -5.48 4.92 19.35
CA ARG A 257 -5.85 4.65 20.75
C ARG A 257 -5.30 5.68 21.74
N GLY A 258 -4.17 6.28 21.43
CA GLY A 258 -3.56 7.34 22.26
C GLY A 258 -3.99 8.75 21.90
N SER A 259 -4.74 8.94 20.80
CA SER A 259 -5.07 10.27 20.26
C SER A 259 -6.23 10.99 20.99
N GLY A 260 -7.05 10.25 21.73
CA GLY A 260 -8.29 10.78 22.32
C GLY A 260 -9.45 10.97 21.33
N ILE A 261 -9.30 10.54 20.07
CA ILE A 261 -10.36 10.60 19.06
C ILE A 261 -11.36 9.47 19.35
N ALA A 262 -12.65 9.80 19.42
CA ALA A 262 -13.70 8.83 19.73
C ALA A 262 -13.93 7.86 18.55
N PRO A 263 -13.96 6.54 18.81
CA PRO A 263 -14.21 5.54 17.76
C PRO A 263 -15.52 5.75 17.02
N GLU A 264 -16.59 6.09 17.72
CA GLU A 264 -17.93 6.23 17.18
C GLU A 264 -18.06 7.36 16.14
N SER A 265 -17.13 8.31 16.18
CA SER A 265 -17.07 9.43 15.21
C SER A 265 -15.98 9.23 14.14
N THR A 266 -15.44 8.01 14.03
CA THR A 266 -14.26 7.76 13.20
C THR A 266 -14.52 6.69 12.15
N LEU A 267 -14.04 6.95 10.94
CA LEU A 267 -13.82 5.95 9.91
C LEU A 267 -12.32 5.64 9.82
N PHE A 268 -11.95 4.40 10.11
CA PHE A 268 -10.58 3.91 9.99
C PHE A 268 -10.40 3.16 8.67
N TRP A 269 -9.40 3.53 7.88
CA TRP A 269 -9.14 2.89 6.59
C TRP A 269 -8.05 1.84 6.69
N ILE A 270 -8.37 0.57 6.47
CA ILE A 270 -7.39 -0.51 6.33
C ILE A 270 -7.02 -0.64 4.85
N THR A 271 -5.78 -0.30 4.50
CA THR A 271 -5.29 -0.38 3.12
C THR A 271 -5.03 -1.82 2.68
N GLY A 272 -4.59 -2.67 3.60
CA GLY A 272 -4.34 -4.09 3.37
C GLY A 272 -3.98 -4.80 4.65
N ALA A 273 -4.09 -6.13 4.64
CA ALA A 273 -3.66 -7.00 5.72
C ALA A 273 -2.32 -7.68 5.38
N GLU A 274 -1.61 -8.15 6.39
CA GLU A 274 -0.42 -8.97 6.18
C GLU A 274 -0.84 -10.29 5.53
N PRO A 275 -0.29 -10.64 4.35
CA PRO A 275 -0.54 -11.94 3.75
C PRO A 275 -0.04 -13.06 4.67
N ARG A 276 -0.79 -14.14 4.79
CA ARG A 276 -0.39 -15.26 5.62
C ARG A 276 0.76 -16.04 4.99
N SER A 277 1.76 -16.36 5.77
CA SER A 277 2.78 -17.30 5.33
C SER A 277 2.17 -18.69 5.12
N PRO A 278 2.60 -19.46 4.12
CA PRO A 278 2.16 -20.85 3.95
C PRO A 278 2.36 -21.64 5.25
N GLY A 279 1.32 -22.27 5.76
CA GLY A 279 1.36 -23.07 6.99
C GLY A 279 0.97 -22.34 8.28
N GLN A 280 0.56 -21.07 8.24
CA GLN A 280 -0.11 -20.39 9.35
C GLN A 280 -1.62 -20.37 9.07
N SER A 281 -2.33 -21.34 9.62
CA SER A 281 -3.80 -21.36 9.70
C SER A 281 -4.30 -20.36 10.73
#